data_417b519da56a97ddf24b39dfeb75244c
#
_entry.id   417b519da56a97ddf24b39dfeb75244c
#
_cell.length_a   1.000
_cell.length_b   1.000
_cell.length_c   1.000
_cell.angle_alpha   90.00
_cell.angle_beta   90.00
_cell.angle_gamma   90.00
#
_symmetry.space_group_name_H-M   'P 1'
#
loop_
_entity.id
_entity.type
_entity.pdbx_description
1 polymer ?
#
loop_
_entity_poly.entity_id
_entity_poly.type
_entity_poly.pdbx_seq_one_letter_code
_entity_poly.pdbx_strand_id
1 'polypeptide(L)'
;DGPVTGNGKIINELEGIFEGAGWNVIKVMWGSRWDELLRKDTSGKLIQLMNETVDGDYQTFKSKDGAYVREHFFGKYPETAALVADWTDEQIWALNRGGHDPKKIYAAFKKAQETKGKATVILAHTIKGYGMGDAAEGKNIAHQVKKMNMDGVRHIRDRFNVPVSDADIEKLPYITFPEGSEEHTYLHAQRQKLHGYLPSRQPNFTEKLELPSLQDFGALLEEQSKEISTTIAFVRALNVMLKNKSIKDRLVPIIADEARTFGMEGLFRQIGIYSPNGQQYTPQDREQVA
;
A
#
# COMPACT_ATOMS: atom_id res chain seq x y z
N ASP A 1 -1.29 8.29 -14.07
CA ASP A 1 -2.24 9.35 -14.28
C ASP A 1 -1.66 10.45 -15.18
N GLY A 2 -2.51 11.01 -16.01
CA GLY A 2 -2.15 12.07 -16.93
C GLY A 2 -1.68 11.57 -18.31
N PRO A 3 -1.32 12.50 -19.20
CA PRO A 3 -1.12 12.21 -20.62
C PRO A 3 0.13 11.36 -20.93
N VAL A 4 1.07 11.24 -19.99
CA VAL A 4 2.33 10.50 -20.22
C VAL A 4 2.09 9.01 -20.43
N THR A 5 1.14 8.43 -19.69
CA THR A 5 0.78 7.00 -19.75
C THR A 5 -0.60 6.75 -20.35
N GLY A 6 -1.27 7.82 -20.83
CA GLY A 6 -2.67 7.77 -21.29
C GLY A 6 -2.94 6.81 -22.44
N ASN A 7 -1.95 6.53 -23.28
CA ASN A 7 -2.05 5.59 -24.41
C ASN A 7 -1.83 4.12 -24.01
N GLY A 8 -1.54 3.85 -22.75
CA GLY A 8 -1.28 2.52 -22.22
C GLY A 8 -2.35 2.03 -21.25
N LYS A 9 -2.04 0.94 -20.61
CA LYS A 9 -2.81 0.34 -19.50
C LYS A 9 -1.85 -0.01 -18.38
N ILE A 10 -1.56 0.98 -17.55
CA ILE A 10 -0.59 0.86 -16.46
C ILE A 10 -0.89 -0.31 -15.50
N ILE A 11 -2.16 -0.66 -15.35
CA ILE A 11 -2.57 -1.76 -14.48
C ILE A 11 -2.00 -3.11 -14.95
N ASN A 12 -1.93 -3.34 -16.26
CA ASN A 12 -1.39 -4.59 -16.81
C ASN A 12 0.13 -4.65 -16.68
N GLU A 13 0.80 -3.51 -16.82
CA GLU A 13 2.25 -3.40 -16.61
C GLU A 13 2.61 -3.67 -15.15
N LEU A 14 1.90 -3.04 -14.21
CA LEU A 14 2.10 -3.25 -12.78
C LEU A 14 1.79 -4.68 -12.36
N GLU A 15 0.71 -5.27 -12.88
CA GLU A 15 0.39 -6.68 -12.63
C GLU A 15 1.57 -7.58 -13.03
N GLY A 16 2.07 -7.44 -14.26
CA GLY A 16 3.18 -8.23 -14.75
C GLY A 16 4.48 -8.04 -13.94
N ILE A 17 4.77 -6.83 -13.49
CA ILE A 17 5.94 -6.54 -12.65
C ILE A 17 5.83 -7.26 -11.31
N PHE A 18 4.71 -7.14 -10.61
CA PHE A 18 4.53 -7.76 -9.30
C PHE A 18 4.41 -9.28 -9.37
N GLU A 19 3.70 -9.82 -10.37
CA GLU A 19 3.62 -11.26 -10.57
C GLU A 19 4.98 -11.86 -10.91
N GLY A 20 5.75 -11.20 -11.79
CA GLY A 20 7.11 -11.58 -12.13
C GLY A 20 8.08 -11.59 -10.93
N ALA A 21 7.82 -10.72 -9.94
CA ALA A 21 8.55 -10.71 -8.67
C ALA A 21 7.99 -11.70 -7.63
N GLY A 22 7.02 -12.54 -7.98
CA GLY A 22 6.46 -13.58 -7.12
C GLY A 22 5.38 -13.11 -6.14
N TRP A 23 4.85 -11.89 -6.29
CA TRP A 23 3.76 -11.37 -5.46
C TRP A 23 2.41 -11.95 -5.87
N ASN A 24 1.49 -12.02 -4.92
CA ASN A 24 0.08 -12.20 -5.19
C ASN A 24 -0.53 -10.85 -5.57
N VAL A 25 -1.18 -10.76 -6.74
CA VAL A 25 -1.78 -9.51 -7.24
C VAL A 25 -3.29 -9.57 -7.15
N ILE A 26 -3.89 -8.56 -6.55
CA ILE A 26 -5.35 -8.37 -6.50
C ILE A 26 -5.68 -7.07 -7.24
N LYS A 27 -6.39 -7.16 -8.35
CA LYS A 27 -6.86 -5.98 -9.09
C LYS A 27 -8.27 -5.58 -8.68
N VAL A 28 -8.44 -4.35 -8.25
CA VAL A 28 -9.73 -3.75 -7.88
C VAL A 28 -10.10 -2.69 -8.90
N MET A 29 -10.58 -3.17 -10.07
CA MET A 29 -10.81 -2.32 -11.24
C MET A 29 -12.17 -1.65 -11.23
N TRP A 30 -13.23 -2.43 -11.04
CA TRP A 30 -14.61 -2.01 -11.26
C TRP A 30 -15.42 -2.09 -9.97
N GLY A 31 -16.24 -1.07 -9.74
CA GLY A 31 -17.18 -1.03 -8.62
C GLY A 31 -18.34 -2.02 -8.79
N SER A 32 -19.07 -2.27 -7.72
CA SER A 32 -20.15 -3.27 -7.66
C SER A 32 -21.27 -3.05 -8.69
N ARG A 33 -21.50 -1.82 -9.15
CA ARG A 33 -22.50 -1.51 -10.16
C ARG A 33 -22.18 -2.11 -11.54
N TRP A 34 -20.92 -2.39 -11.80
CA TRP A 34 -20.49 -3.10 -13.02
C TRP A 34 -20.81 -4.59 -13.01
N ASP A 35 -21.00 -5.18 -11.83
CA ASP A 35 -21.20 -6.64 -11.71
C ASP A 35 -22.46 -7.13 -12.45
N GLU A 36 -23.49 -6.29 -12.51
CA GLU A 36 -24.70 -6.61 -13.29
C GLU A 36 -24.42 -6.65 -14.79
N LEU A 37 -23.73 -5.64 -15.31
CA LEU A 37 -23.40 -5.57 -16.75
C LEU A 37 -22.45 -6.72 -17.14
N LEU A 38 -21.43 -6.99 -16.30
CA LEU A 38 -20.51 -8.10 -16.52
C LEU A 38 -21.21 -9.47 -16.52
N ARG A 39 -22.24 -9.66 -15.69
CA ARG A 39 -23.04 -10.90 -15.71
C ARG A 39 -23.97 -11.00 -16.92
N LYS A 40 -24.46 -9.87 -17.45
CA LYS A 40 -25.32 -9.82 -18.65
C LYS A 40 -24.55 -9.94 -19.95
N ASP A 41 -23.24 -9.65 -19.94
CA ASP A 41 -22.40 -9.74 -21.14
C ASP A 41 -22.07 -11.18 -21.50
N THR A 42 -23.02 -11.84 -22.20
CA THR A 42 -22.81 -13.19 -22.73
C THR A 42 -21.94 -13.21 -23.97
N SER A 43 -21.73 -12.07 -24.61
CA SER A 43 -20.93 -11.92 -25.83
C SER A 43 -19.43 -11.78 -25.56
N GLY A 44 -19.03 -11.38 -24.34
CA GLY A 44 -17.67 -11.01 -23.98
C GLY A 44 -17.24 -9.66 -24.55
N LYS A 45 -18.12 -8.94 -25.24
CA LYS A 45 -17.79 -7.65 -25.88
C LYS A 45 -17.53 -6.55 -24.86
N LEU A 46 -18.18 -6.57 -23.71
CA LEU A 46 -17.89 -5.61 -22.64
C LEU A 46 -16.48 -5.80 -22.10
N ILE A 47 -16.05 -7.03 -21.84
CA ILE A 47 -14.69 -7.33 -21.41
C ILE A 47 -13.68 -6.96 -22.49
N GLN A 48 -13.96 -7.26 -23.75
CA GLN A 48 -13.13 -6.84 -24.87
C GLN A 48 -12.97 -5.32 -24.89
N LEU A 49 -14.08 -4.57 -24.86
CA LEU A 49 -14.10 -3.12 -24.84
C LEU A 49 -13.31 -2.55 -23.65
N MET A 50 -13.49 -3.11 -22.45
CA MET A 50 -12.73 -2.72 -21.26
C MET A 50 -11.21 -2.91 -21.46
N ASN A 51 -10.82 -3.97 -22.16
CA ASN A 51 -9.41 -4.26 -22.42
C ASN A 51 -8.82 -3.40 -23.55
N GLU A 52 -9.60 -2.98 -24.51
CA GLU A 52 -9.16 -2.10 -25.60
C GLU A 52 -9.08 -0.64 -25.19
N THR A 53 -9.88 -0.21 -24.21
CA THR A 53 -9.95 1.17 -23.75
C THR A 53 -8.69 1.52 -22.96
N VAL A 54 -7.98 2.55 -23.39
CA VAL A 54 -6.74 3.04 -22.76
C VAL A 54 -7.02 3.94 -21.55
N ASP A 55 -6.01 4.16 -20.71
CA ASP A 55 -6.15 4.92 -19.47
C ASP A 55 -6.59 6.36 -19.68
N GLY A 56 -6.14 7.00 -20.78
CA GLY A 56 -6.54 8.36 -21.15
C GLY A 56 -8.03 8.47 -21.46
N ASP A 57 -8.63 7.49 -22.16
CA ASP A 57 -10.07 7.43 -22.41
C ASP A 57 -10.84 7.26 -21.11
N TYR A 58 -10.38 6.36 -20.21
CA TYR A 58 -11.02 6.19 -18.90
C TYR A 58 -11.00 7.47 -18.06
N GLN A 59 -9.94 8.26 -18.12
CA GLN A 59 -9.88 9.55 -17.47
C GLN A 59 -10.89 10.51 -18.10
N THR A 60 -10.93 10.59 -19.42
CA THR A 60 -11.85 11.46 -20.16
C THR A 60 -13.30 11.14 -19.83
N PHE A 61 -13.68 9.88 -19.80
CA PHE A 61 -15.06 9.45 -19.47
C PHE A 61 -15.52 9.98 -18.10
N LYS A 62 -14.63 10.11 -17.13
CA LYS A 62 -14.99 10.64 -15.80
C LYS A 62 -14.98 12.17 -15.74
N SER A 63 -14.34 12.84 -16.66
CA SER A 63 -14.40 14.29 -16.80
C SER A 63 -15.61 14.79 -17.63
N LYS A 64 -16.39 13.86 -18.18
CA LYS A 64 -17.59 14.09 -19.00
C LYS A 64 -18.83 13.55 -18.28
N ASP A 65 -19.97 13.58 -18.97
CA ASP A 65 -21.25 13.08 -18.49
C ASP A 65 -21.58 11.65 -18.96
N GLY A 66 -22.72 11.14 -18.53
CA GLY A 66 -23.17 9.79 -18.91
C GLY A 66 -23.54 9.65 -20.37
N ALA A 67 -24.05 10.73 -21.02
CA ALA A 67 -24.34 10.72 -22.45
C ALA A 67 -23.06 10.50 -23.26
N TYR A 68 -21.99 11.19 -22.90
CA TYR A 68 -20.67 11.00 -23.52
C TYR A 68 -20.16 9.54 -23.35
N VAL A 69 -20.29 8.98 -22.14
CA VAL A 69 -19.89 7.59 -21.89
C VAL A 69 -20.75 6.60 -22.68
N ARG A 70 -22.06 6.84 -22.78
CA ARG A 70 -22.95 6.02 -23.61
C ARG A 70 -22.47 5.97 -25.04
N GLU A 71 -22.19 7.12 -25.65
CA GLU A 71 -21.81 7.24 -27.04
C GLU A 71 -20.40 6.67 -27.29
N HIS A 72 -19.41 7.13 -26.52
CA HIS A 72 -18.00 6.92 -26.81
C HIS A 72 -17.41 5.65 -26.20
N PHE A 73 -18.05 5.06 -25.18
CA PHE A 73 -17.66 3.78 -24.62
C PHE A 73 -18.65 2.68 -25.04
N PHE A 74 -19.86 2.69 -24.53
CA PHE A 74 -20.82 1.61 -24.81
C PHE A 74 -21.24 1.55 -26.28
N GLY A 75 -21.25 2.68 -26.98
CA GLY A 75 -21.61 2.78 -28.38
C GLY A 75 -20.59 2.20 -29.37
N LYS A 76 -19.38 1.79 -28.92
CA LYS A 76 -18.36 1.20 -29.79
C LYS A 76 -18.79 -0.15 -30.37
N TYR A 77 -19.62 -0.90 -29.66
CA TYR A 77 -20.18 -2.18 -30.11
C TYR A 77 -21.68 -2.21 -29.89
N PRO A 78 -22.48 -2.75 -30.86
CA PRO A 78 -23.93 -2.91 -30.69
C PRO A 78 -24.30 -3.72 -29.45
N GLU A 79 -23.50 -4.73 -29.11
CA GLU A 79 -23.72 -5.59 -27.95
C GLU A 79 -23.53 -4.82 -26.65
N THR A 80 -22.53 -3.94 -26.55
CA THR A 80 -22.31 -3.12 -25.35
C THR A 80 -23.33 -2.01 -25.25
N ALA A 81 -23.76 -1.41 -26.37
CA ALA A 81 -24.85 -0.45 -26.39
C ALA A 81 -26.17 -1.05 -25.88
N ALA A 82 -26.47 -2.30 -26.28
CA ALA A 82 -27.64 -3.01 -25.83
C ALA A 82 -27.67 -3.27 -24.31
N LEU A 83 -26.52 -3.47 -23.65
CA LEU A 83 -26.44 -3.68 -22.22
C LEU A 83 -26.96 -2.50 -21.39
N VAL A 84 -26.91 -1.28 -21.93
CA VAL A 84 -27.29 -0.04 -21.27
C VAL A 84 -28.45 0.68 -21.95
N ALA A 85 -29.16 0.01 -22.85
CA ALA A 85 -30.26 0.60 -23.64
C ALA A 85 -31.34 1.22 -22.75
N ASP A 86 -31.69 0.54 -21.65
CA ASP A 86 -32.72 0.98 -20.70
C ASP A 86 -32.16 1.83 -19.54
N TRP A 87 -30.87 2.13 -19.53
CA TRP A 87 -30.24 2.91 -18.47
C TRP A 87 -30.32 4.38 -18.77
N THR A 88 -30.46 5.21 -17.71
CA THR A 88 -30.30 6.66 -17.83
C THR A 88 -28.82 7.04 -17.89
N ASP A 89 -28.53 8.25 -18.35
CA ASP A 89 -27.17 8.75 -18.40
C ASP A 89 -26.58 8.91 -17.00
N GLU A 90 -27.38 9.26 -16.00
CA GLU A 90 -26.96 9.33 -14.59
C GLU A 90 -26.58 7.93 -14.06
N GLN A 91 -27.32 6.89 -14.45
CA GLN A 91 -26.97 5.50 -14.08
C GLN A 91 -25.64 5.06 -14.71
N ILE A 92 -25.40 5.42 -15.97
CA ILE A 92 -24.14 5.14 -16.66
C ILE A 92 -23.00 5.93 -15.98
N TRP A 93 -23.20 7.21 -15.70
CA TRP A 93 -22.18 8.02 -15.05
C TRP A 93 -21.86 7.52 -13.63
N ALA A 94 -22.85 6.95 -12.93
CA ALA A 94 -22.70 6.38 -11.61
C ALA A 94 -21.89 5.05 -11.59
N LEU A 95 -21.55 4.47 -12.74
CA LEU A 95 -20.58 3.38 -12.82
C LEU A 95 -19.21 3.85 -12.36
N ASN A 96 -18.73 3.26 -11.26
CA ASN A 96 -17.55 3.76 -10.57
C ASN A 96 -16.37 2.78 -10.67
N ARG A 97 -15.17 3.28 -10.34
CA ARG A 97 -13.96 2.46 -10.21
C ARG A 97 -13.99 1.67 -8.90
N GLY A 98 -13.38 0.50 -8.94
CA GLY A 98 -13.34 -0.41 -7.79
C GLY A 98 -12.62 0.17 -6.58
N GLY A 99 -11.60 1.00 -6.81
CA GLY A 99 -10.88 1.69 -5.74
C GLY A 99 -11.70 2.71 -4.95
N HIS A 100 -12.91 3.03 -5.42
CA HIS A 100 -13.89 3.89 -4.71
C HIS A 100 -15.13 3.11 -4.26
N ASP A 101 -15.09 1.78 -4.30
CA ASP A 101 -16.17 0.92 -3.83
C ASP A 101 -15.77 0.26 -2.50
N PRO A 102 -16.40 0.64 -1.37
CA PRO A 102 -16.04 0.10 -0.07
C PRO A 102 -16.14 -1.44 0.02
N LYS A 103 -17.12 -2.03 -0.68
CA LYS A 103 -17.30 -3.50 -0.67
C LYS A 103 -16.17 -4.21 -1.39
N LYS A 104 -15.76 -3.69 -2.55
CA LYS A 104 -14.64 -4.23 -3.33
C LYS A 104 -13.31 -4.06 -2.61
N ILE A 105 -13.08 -2.90 -1.99
CA ILE A 105 -11.90 -2.63 -1.17
C ILE A 105 -11.84 -3.57 0.03
N TYR A 106 -12.94 -3.69 0.78
CA TYR A 106 -13.00 -4.61 1.92
C TYR A 106 -12.68 -6.06 1.50
N ALA A 107 -13.30 -6.53 0.42
CA ALA A 107 -13.07 -7.88 -0.07
C ALA A 107 -11.61 -8.11 -0.49
N ALA A 108 -10.98 -7.12 -1.13
CA ALA A 108 -9.58 -7.19 -1.54
C ALA A 108 -8.64 -7.27 -0.32
N PHE A 109 -8.82 -6.42 0.68
CA PHE A 109 -8.03 -6.46 1.92
C PHE A 109 -8.24 -7.77 2.69
N LYS A 110 -9.48 -8.24 2.80
CA LYS A 110 -9.77 -9.54 3.42
C LYS A 110 -9.03 -10.66 2.70
N LYS A 111 -9.11 -10.71 1.38
CA LYS A 111 -8.41 -11.72 0.58
C LYS A 111 -6.89 -11.64 0.73
N ALA A 112 -6.34 -10.43 0.79
CA ALA A 112 -4.92 -10.21 1.02
C ALA A 112 -4.45 -10.78 2.37
N GLN A 113 -5.22 -10.56 3.44
CA GLN A 113 -4.92 -11.09 4.78
C GLN A 113 -5.01 -12.63 4.86
N GLU A 114 -5.88 -13.24 4.07
CA GLU A 114 -6.04 -14.69 3.99
C GLU A 114 -4.91 -15.36 3.18
N THR A 115 -4.23 -14.61 2.31
CA THR A 115 -3.15 -15.14 1.47
C THR A 115 -1.90 -15.41 2.32
N LYS A 116 -1.36 -16.61 2.20
CA LYS A 116 -0.15 -17.05 2.93
C LYS A 116 0.98 -17.35 1.97
N GLY A 117 2.21 -17.24 2.47
CA GLY A 117 3.43 -17.61 1.75
C GLY A 117 3.88 -16.65 0.64
N LYS A 118 3.11 -15.58 0.38
CA LYS A 118 3.46 -14.55 -0.60
C LYS A 118 3.06 -13.17 -0.09
N ALA A 119 3.86 -12.16 -0.40
CA ALA A 119 3.43 -10.77 -0.26
C ALA A 119 2.27 -10.50 -1.23
N THR A 120 1.34 -9.64 -0.83
CA THR A 120 0.18 -9.27 -1.66
C THR A 120 0.20 -7.79 -1.97
N VAL A 121 0.03 -7.45 -3.24
CA VAL A 121 -0.25 -6.09 -3.70
C VAL A 121 -1.71 -5.97 -4.12
N ILE A 122 -2.36 -4.87 -3.74
CA ILE A 122 -3.71 -4.50 -4.18
C ILE A 122 -3.56 -3.32 -5.14
N LEU A 123 -3.86 -3.55 -6.42
CA LEU A 123 -3.88 -2.53 -7.45
C LEU A 123 -5.29 -1.95 -7.56
N ALA A 124 -5.51 -0.80 -6.94
CA ALA A 124 -6.82 -0.16 -6.88
C ALA A 124 -6.97 0.90 -7.97
N HIS A 125 -7.91 0.72 -8.88
CA HIS A 125 -8.25 1.70 -9.90
C HIS A 125 -9.10 2.81 -9.30
N THR A 126 -8.59 4.03 -9.31
CA THR A 126 -9.21 5.22 -8.71
C THR A 126 -9.42 6.33 -9.74
N ILE A 127 -10.10 7.39 -9.35
CA ILE A 127 -10.30 8.61 -10.14
C ILE A 127 -9.54 9.73 -9.45
N LYS A 128 -8.66 10.40 -10.18
CA LYS A 128 -7.95 11.57 -9.67
C LYS A 128 -8.94 12.68 -9.31
N GLY A 129 -8.84 13.23 -8.11
CA GLY A 129 -9.78 14.24 -7.62
C GLY A 129 -11.18 13.70 -7.33
N TYR A 130 -11.33 12.41 -7.05
CA TYR A 130 -12.63 11.80 -6.75
C TYR A 130 -13.40 12.59 -5.69
N GLY A 131 -14.65 12.92 -6.01
CA GLY A 131 -15.51 13.69 -5.13
C GLY A 131 -15.45 15.21 -5.34
N MET A 132 -14.45 15.71 -6.06
CA MET A 132 -14.29 17.17 -6.29
C MET A 132 -15.25 17.75 -7.35
N GLY A 133 -16.07 16.90 -7.98
CA GLY A 133 -17.03 17.30 -8.99
C GLY A 133 -16.38 18.02 -10.19
N ASP A 134 -17.13 18.92 -10.81
CA ASP A 134 -16.71 19.63 -12.02
C ASP A 134 -15.42 20.45 -11.86
N ALA A 135 -15.07 20.80 -10.63
CA ALA A 135 -13.86 21.59 -10.37
C ALA A 135 -12.57 20.83 -10.74
N ALA A 136 -12.51 19.51 -10.48
CA ALA A 136 -11.26 18.78 -10.64
C ALA A 136 -11.39 17.26 -10.87
N GLU A 137 -12.57 16.66 -10.71
CA GLU A 137 -12.73 15.21 -10.81
C GLU A 137 -12.39 14.69 -12.22
N GLY A 138 -11.48 13.73 -12.30
CA GLY A 138 -10.98 13.18 -13.56
C GLY A 138 -10.10 14.14 -14.36
N LYS A 139 -9.75 15.30 -13.83
CA LYS A 139 -8.99 16.34 -14.52
C LYS A 139 -7.56 16.46 -13.98
N ASN A 140 -6.61 16.79 -14.85
CA ASN A 140 -5.20 16.97 -14.46
C ASN A 140 -5.01 18.12 -13.45
N ILE A 141 -5.87 19.14 -13.51
CA ILE A 141 -5.84 20.27 -12.58
C ILE A 141 -6.01 19.84 -11.10
N ALA A 142 -6.61 18.67 -10.85
CA ALA A 142 -6.74 18.13 -9.50
C ALA A 142 -5.40 18.08 -8.74
N HIS A 143 -4.29 17.86 -9.45
CA HIS A 143 -2.95 17.84 -8.84
C HIS A 143 -2.51 19.19 -8.25
N GLN A 144 -3.03 20.28 -8.78
CA GLN A 144 -2.65 21.66 -8.41
C GLN A 144 -3.67 22.36 -7.51
N VAL A 145 -4.78 21.72 -7.21
CA VAL A 145 -5.84 22.31 -6.36
C VAL A 145 -5.33 22.39 -4.93
N LYS A 146 -4.98 23.59 -4.49
CA LYS A 146 -4.53 23.88 -3.11
C LYS A 146 -5.66 24.30 -2.18
N LYS A 147 -6.68 24.95 -2.74
CA LYS A 147 -7.87 25.41 -2.02
C LYS A 147 -9.10 25.13 -2.87
N MET A 148 -10.16 24.73 -2.21
CA MET A 148 -11.47 24.54 -2.80
C MET A 148 -12.37 25.70 -2.41
N ASN A 149 -13.21 26.17 -3.33
CA ASN A 149 -14.26 27.13 -2.98
C ASN A 149 -15.37 26.44 -2.16
N MET A 150 -16.21 27.24 -1.53
CA MET A 150 -17.27 26.69 -0.65
C MET A 150 -18.29 25.85 -1.39
N ASP A 151 -18.55 26.12 -2.67
CA ASP A 151 -19.47 25.29 -3.47
C ASP A 151 -18.91 23.88 -3.70
N GLY A 152 -17.61 23.78 -3.95
CA GLY A 152 -16.92 22.48 -4.02
C GLY A 152 -16.93 21.72 -2.68
N VAL A 153 -16.77 22.43 -1.56
CA VAL A 153 -16.85 21.84 -0.22
C VAL A 153 -18.26 21.33 0.06
N ARG A 154 -19.30 22.12 -0.27
CA ARG A 154 -20.71 21.68 -0.18
C ARG A 154 -20.97 20.48 -1.06
N HIS A 155 -20.48 20.49 -2.29
CA HIS A 155 -20.61 19.34 -3.20
C HIS A 155 -20.05 18.05 -2.60
N ILE A 156 -18.85 18.09 -2.01
CA ILE A 156 -18.25 16.92 -1.32
C ILE A 156 -19.13 16.49 -0.15
N ARG A 157 -19.53 17.42 0.71
CA ARG A 157 -20.41 17.13 1.85
C ARG A 157 -21.68 16.39 1.41
N ASP A 158 -22.36 16.94 0.42
CA ASP A 158 -23.65 16.41 -0.02
C ASP A 158 -23.50 15.07 -0.73
N ARG A 159 -22.46 14.94 -1.58
CA ARG A 159 -22.17 13.68 -2.29
C ARG A 159 -21.83 12.52 -1.35
N PHE A 160 -21.14 12.80 -0.27
CA PHE A 160 -20.71 11.78 0.69
C PHE A 160 -21.57 11.75 1.96
N ASN A 161 -22.66 12.50 2.00
CA ASN A 161 -23.57 12.61 3.15
C ASN A 161 -22.81 12.91 4.45
N VAL A 162 -21.84 13.83 4.38
CA VAL A 162 -21.05 14.23 5.55
C VAL A 162 -21.94 15.03 6.49
N PRO A 163 -22.09 14.65 7.79
CA PRO A 163 -23.08 15.26 8.70
C PRO A 163 -22.60 16.60 9.25
N VAL A 164 -22.47 17.60 8.37
CA VAL A 164 -22.09 19.00 8.72
C VAL A 164 -23.15 19.96 8.22
N SER A 165 -23.63 20.85 9.09
CA SER A 165 -24.60 21.87 8.75
C SER A 165 -24.02 22.95 7.83
N ASP A 166 -24.89 23.69 7.12
CA ASP A 166 -24.47 24.86 6.34
C ASP A 166 -23.82 25.94 7.21
N ALA A 167 -24.22 26.06 8.47
CA ALA A 167 -23.65 27.03 9.41
C ALA A 167 -22.24 26.68 9.88
N ASP A 168 -21.89 25.39 9.82
CA ASP A 168 -20.61 24.88 10.35
C ASP A 168 -19.62 24.48 9.25
N ILE A 169 -20.08 24.37 7.99
CA ILE A 169 -19.25 23.86 6.90
C ILE A 169 -17.99 24.71 6.65
N GLU A 170 -18.03 26.02 6.88
CA GLU A 170 -16.88 26.91 6.74
C GLU A 170 -15.79 26.64 7.78
N LYS A 171 -16.17 26.08 8.93
CA LYS A 171 -15.24 25.71 10.01
C LYS A 171 -14.48 24.43 9.73
N LEU A 172 -14.91 23.63 8.74
CA LEU A 172 -14.37 22.30 8.41
C LEU A 172 -14.17 21.43 9.65
N PRO A 173 -15.23 21.18 10.46
CA PRO A 173 -15.09 20.52 11.74
C PRO A 173 -14.63 19.07 11.57
N TYR A 174 -13.85 18.56 12.52
CA TYR A 174 -13.59 17.14 12.61
C TYR A 174 -14.86 16.39 12.97
N ILE A 175 -15.13 15.32 12.23
CA ILE A 175 -16.32 14.49 12.43
C ILE A 175 -15.89 13.21 13.13
N THR A 176 -16.61 12.90 14.21
CA THR A 176 -16.46 11.64 14.93
C THR A 176 -17.80 10.91 14.95
N PHE A 177 -17.75 9.61 15.02
CA PHE A 177 -18.96 8.84 15.24
C PHE A 177 -19.49 9.07 16.66
N PRO A 178 -20.80 9.28 16.85
CA PRO A 178 -21.38 9.41 18.17
C PRO A 178 -21.04 8.19 19.06
N GLU A 179 -20.78 8.43 20.34
CA GLU A 179 -20.56 7.37 21.30
C GLU A 179 -21.75 6.43 21.35
N GLY A 180 -21.51 5.13 21.28
CA GLY A 180 -22.56 4.10 21.27
C GLY A 180 -23.21 3.86 19.90
N SER A 181 -22.86 4.61 18.85
CA SER A 181 -23.30 4.27 17.48
C SER A 181 -22.71 2.93 17.03
N GLU A 182 -23.30 2.34 15.98
CA GLU A 182 -22.83 1.08 15.41
C GLU A 182 -21.38 1.19 14.91
N GLU A 183 -21.08 2.28 14.22
CA GLU A 183 -19.75 2.56 13.67
C GLU A 183 -18.71 2.75 14.77
N HIS A 184 -19.06 3.52 15.82
CA HIS A 184 -18.19 3.74 16.97
C HIS A 184 -17.90 2.41 17.67
N THR A 185 -18.93 1.64 17.96
CA THR A 185 -18.81 0.34 18.63
C THR A 185 -17.97 -0.65 17.81
N TYR A 186 -18.22 -0.72 16.50
CA TYR A 186 -17.46 -1.57 15.59
C TYR A 186 -15.98 -1.17 15.54
N LEU A 187 -15.69 0.13 15.37
CA LEU A 187 -14.33 0.65 15.31
C LEU A 187 -13.53 0.28 16.57
N HIS A 188 -14.10 0.52 17.73
CA HIS A 188 -13.44 0.22 19.00
C HIS A 188 -13.25 -1.29 19.21
N ALA A 189 -14.25 -2.11 18.87
CA ALA A 189 -14.14 -3.57 18.94
C ALA A 189 -13.02 -4.12 18.04
N GLN A 190 -12.86 -3.60 16.82
CA GLN A 190 -11.77 -4.01 15.94
C GLN A 190 -10.39 -3.57 16.50
N ARG A 191 -10.28 -2.35 17.03
CA ARG A 191 -9.04 -1.89 17.67
C ARG A 191 -8.65 -2.73 18.89
N GLN A 192 -9.61 -3.13 19.72
CA GLN A 192 -9.34 -4.01 20.86
C GLN A 192 -8.78 -5.37 20.42
N LYS A 193 -9.30 -5.96 19.35
CA LYS A 193 -8.75 -7.20 18.76
C LYS A 193 -7.30 -7.06 18.30
N LEU A 194 -6.86 -5.86 17.99
CA LEU A 194 -5.49 -5.52 17.60
C LEU A 194 -4.65 -4.97 18.77
N HIS A 195 -5.02 -5.33 20.01
CA HIS A 195 -4.34 -4.93 21.24
C HIS A 195 -4.36 -3.42 21.53
N GLY A 196 -5.41 -2.73 21.09
CA GLY A 196 -5.65 -1.33 21.45
C GLY A 196 -5.17 -0.31 20.40
N TYR A 197 -5.05 0.95 20.85
CA TYR A 197 -4.77 2.09 19.98
C TYR A 197 -3.27 2.30 19.76
N LEU A 198 -2.92 2.87 18.62
CA LEU A 198 -1.55 3.24 18.27
C LEU A 198 -1.32 4.76 18.45
N PRO A 199 -0.13 5.17 18.86
CA PRO A 199 0.97 4.33 19.34
C PRO A 199 0.70 3.76 20.74
N SER A 200 0.83 2.44 20.90
CA SER A 200 0.85 1.83 22.22
C SER A 200 2.30 1.80 22.71
N ARG A 201 2.60 2.63 23.70
CA ARG A 201 3.92 2.66 24.33
C ARG A 201 3.88 1.84 25.60
N GLN A 202 4.85 0.95 25.74
CA GLN A 202 5.08 0.23 26.98
C GLN A 202 6.34 0.82 27.64
N PRO A 203 6.20 1.85 28.45
CA PRO A 203 7.35 2.54 29.05
C PRO A 203 8.05 1.68 30.13
N ASN A 204 7.37 0.67 30.63
CA ASN A 204 7.88 -0.20 31.68
C ASN A 204 8.47 -1.46 31.06
N PHE A 205 9.71 -1.35 30.64
CA PHE A 205 10.49 -2.52 30.25
C PHE A 205 10.95 -3.22 31.54
N THR A 206 10.44 -4.42 31.78
CA THR A 206 10.70 -5.16 33.04
C THR A 206 12.03 -5.90 33.03
N GLU A 207 12.53 -6.22 31.83
CA GLU A 207 13.79 -6.93 31.66
C GLU A 207 14.94 -5.94 31.59
N LYS A 208 15.86 -6.01 32.57
CA LYS A 208 17.09 -5.22 32.55
C LYS A 208 18.18 -5.97 31.81
N LEU A 209 18.75 -5.36 30.79
CA LEU A 209 19.93 -5.87 30.13
C LEU A 209 21.18 -5.50 30.92
N GLU A 210 22.00 -6.49 31.22
CA GLU A 210 23.35 -6.24 31.75
C GLU A 210 24.26 -5.87 30.57
N LEU A 211 24.60 -4.58 30.49
CA LEU A 211 25.44 -4.07 29.41
C LEU A 211 26.92 -4.36 29.72
N PRO A 212 27.76 -4.55 28.69
CA PRO A 212 29.21 -4.62 28.88
C PRO A 212 29.74 -3.37 29.57
N SER A 213 30.70 -3.55 30.45
CA SER A 213 31.41 -2.46 31.08
C SER A 213 32.49 -1.91 30.15
N LEU A 214 33.02 -0.71 30.46
CA LEU A 214 34.16 -0.19 29.72
C LEU A 214 35.42 -1.08 29.85
N GLN A 215 35.54 -1.83 30.91
CA GLN A 215 36.66 -2.75 31.13
C GLN A 215 36.65 -3.90 30.12
N ASP A 216 35.46 -4.34 29.66
CA ASP A 216 35.34 -5.37 28.64
C ASP A 216 35.92 -4.92 27.28
N PHE A 217 36.04 -3.60 27.08
CA PHE A 217 36.64 -2.99 25.91
C PHE A 217 38.09 -2.58 26.10
N GLY A 218 38.73 -3.00 27.19
CA GLY A 218 40.07 -2.52 27.63
C GLY A 218 41.10 -2.51 26.51
N ALA A 219 41.21 -3.60 25.75
CA ALA A 219 42.13 -3.69 24.62
C ALA A 219 41.88 -2.68 23.48
N LEU A 220 40.70 -2.06 23.41
CA LEU A 220 40.34 -1.01 22.43
C LEU A 220 40.62 0.40 23.00
N LEU A 221 40.77 0.51 24.29
CA LEU A 221 41.03 1.77 24.97
C LEU A 221 42.52 2.04 25.13
N GLU A 222 43.36 1.04 24.92
CA GLU A 222 44.82 1.18 24.96
C GLU A 222 45.35 1.77 23.65
N GLU A 223 46.48 2.48 23.76
CA GLU A 223 47.19 3.01 22.60
C GLU A 223 47.59 1.88 21.65
N GLN A 224 47.19 2.02 20.39
CA GLN A 224 47.46 1.02 19.37
C GLN A 224 48.80 1.30 18.68
N SER A 225 49.65 0.30 18.52
CA SER A 225 50.96 0.43 17.84
C SER A 225 50.84 0.62 16.32
N LYS A 226 49.67 0.43 15.75
CA LYS A 226 49.37 0.58 14.31
C LYS A 226 48.06 1.35 14.11
N GLU A 227 48.04 2.19 13.10
CA GLU A 227 46.82 2.86 12.68
C GLU A 227 45.77 1.83 12.23
N ILE A 228 44.55 1.99 12.69
CA ILE A 228 43.39 1.21 12.29
C ILE A 228 42.27 2.13 11.82
N SER A 229 41.47 1.67 10.86
CA SER A 229 40.29 2.41 10.47
C SER A 229 39.22 2.39 11.55
N THR A 230 38.36 3.41 11.56
CA THR A 230 37.21 3.48 12.48
C THR A 230 36.27 2.28 12.29
N THR A 231 36.13 1.78 11.08
CA THR A 231 35.37 0.55 10.78
C THR A 231 35.94 -0.66 11.49
N ILE A 232 37.26 -0.88 11.42
CA ILE A 232 37.89 -2.00 12.11
C ILE A 232 37.79 -1.84 13.63
N ALA A 233 37.93 -0.61 14.16
CA ALA A 233 37.70 -0.35 15.58
C ALA A 233 36.27 -0.72 16.00
N PHE A 234 35.26 -0.32 15.21
CA PHE A 234 33.88 -0.70 15.44
C PHE A 234 33.67 -2.21 15.40
N VAL A 235 34.23 -2.92 14.40
CA VAL A 235 34.12 -4.38 14.29
C VAL A 235 34.71 -5.07 15.51
N ARG A 236 35.85 -4.57 16.01
CA ARG A 236 36.45 -5.10 17.26
C ARG A 236 35.52 -4.88 18.46
N ALA A 237 34.92 -3.69 18.59
CA ALA A 237 33.93 -3.42 19.65
C ALA A 237 32.69 -4.32 19.51
N LEU A 238 32.19 -4.52 18.28
CA LEU A 238 31.08 -5.44 18.00
C LEU A 238 31.44 -6.88 18.43
N ASN A 239 32.64 -7.36 18.17
CA ASN A 239 33.11 -8.66 18.63
C ASN A 239 33.13 -8.80 20.16
N VAL A 240 33.46 -7.75 20.90
CA VAL A 240 33.35 -7.74 22.36
C VAL A 240 31.90 -7.89 22.79
N MET A 241 30.99 -7.11 22.18
CA MET A 241 29.55 -7.19 22.48
C MET A 241 28.97 -8.55 22.16
N LEU A 242 29.32 -9.16 21.04
CA LEU A 242 28.84 -10.49 20.62
C LEU A 242 29.36 -11.64 21.51
N LYS A 243 30.41 -11.41 22.32
CA LYS A 243 30.87 -12.35 23.34
C LYS A 243 30.17 -12.19 24.69
N ASN A 244 29.51 -11.04 24.92
CA ASN A 244 28.79 -10.79 26.16
C ASN A 244 27.52 -11.65 26.24
N LYS A 245 27.40 -12.47 27.25
CA LYS A 245 26.31 -13.44 27.42
C LYS A 245 24.92 -12.82 27.54
N SER A 246 24.85 -11.60 28.06
CA SER A 246 23.60 -10.88 28.31
C SER A 246 22.99 -10.27 27.05
N ILE A 247 23.82 -9.84 26.09
CA ILE A 247 23.33 -9.10 24.92
C ILE A 247 23.59 -9.80 23.58
N LYS A 248 24.46 -10.83 23.52
CA LYS A 248 24.86 -11.46 22.24
C LYS A 248 23.67 -11.92 21.39
N ASP A 249 22.66 -12.52 22.01
CA ASP A 249 21.48 -13.06 21.32
C ASP A 249 20.48 -11.97 20.90
N ARG A 250 20.76 -10.71 21.25
CA ARG A 250 19.95 -9.53 20.87
C ARG A 250 20.67 -8.62 19.88
N LEU A 251 21.89 -8.93 19.52
CA LEU A 251 22.69 -8.18 18.54
C LEU A 251 22.58 -8.85 17.19
N VAL A 252 22.02 -8.12 16.23
CA VAL A 252 21.87 -8.59 14.86
C VAL A 252 22.58 -7.61 13.93
N PRO A 253 23.83 -7.87 13.53
CA PRO A 253 24.51 -7.08 12.52
C PRO A 253 23.78 -7.21 11.16
N ILE A 254 23.36 -6.08 10.59
CA ILE A 254 22.74 -6.02 9.27
C ILE A 254 23.68 -5.28 8.35
N ILE A 255 24.16 -5.98 7.33
CA ILE A 255 25.17 -5.47 6.40
C ILE A 255 24.66 -5.74 4.98
N ALA A 256 25.00 -4.88 4.02
CA ALA A 256 24.82 -5.20 2.60
C ALA A 256 25.77 -6.36 2.22
N ASP A 257 26.40 -6.35 1.09
CA ASP A 257 27.27 -7.46 0.63
C ASP A 257 28.75 -7.31 1.04
N GLU A 258 29.12 -6.23 1.72
CA GLU A 258 30.52 -5.84 1.93
C GLU A 258 31.12 -6.34 3.25
N ALA A 259 30.58 -7.35 3.91
CA ALA A 259 31.05 -7.84 5.19
C ALA A 259 32.56 -8.16 5.21
N ARG A 260 33.08 -8.79 4.14
CA ARG A 260 34.54 -9.08 4.01
C ARG A 260 35.37 -7.83 3.87
N THR A 261 34.91 -6.85 3.10
CA THR A 261 35.57 -5.54 2.92
C THR A 261 35.67 -4.77 4.23
N PHE A 262 34.67 -4.93 5.11
CA PHE A 262 34.67 -4.29 6.44
C PHE A 262 35.41 -5.10 7.51
N GLY A 263 36.05 -6.21 7.15
CA GLY A 263 36.76 -7.06 8.10
C GLY A 263 35.85 -7.84 9.07
N MET A 264 34.59 -8.09 8.65
CA MET A 264 33.57 -8.80 9.42
C MET A 264 33.50 -10.30 9.12
N GLU A 265 34.34 -10.81 8.25
CA GLU A 265 34.34 -12.22 7.84
C GLU A 265 34.46 -13.21 9.00
N GLY A 266 35.18 -12.82 10.08
CA GLY A 266 35.27 -13.61 11.30
C GLY A 266 33.95 -13.84 12.01
N LEU A 267 32.95 -12.99 11.77
CA LEU A 267 31.61 -13.11 12.34
C LEU A 267 30.83 -14.27 11.70
N PHE A 268 31.13 -14.66 10.44
CA PHE A 268 30.44 -15.75 9.78
C PHE A 268 30.62 -17.06 10.54
N ARG A 269 31.83 -17.30 11.09
CA ARG A 269 32.07 -18.48 11.92
C ARG A 269 31.55 -18.36 13.34
N GLN A 270 31.34 -17.14 13.82
CA GLN A 270 30.93 -16.88 15.20
C GLN A 270 29.43 -16.90 15.40
N ILE A 271 28.69 -16.29 14.49
CA ILE A 271 27.22 -16.11 14.58
C ILE A 271 26.48 -16.61 13.35
N GLY A 272 27.17 -17.00 12.28
CA GLY A 272 26.56 -17.43 11.04
C GLY A 272 25.98 -16.32 10.17
N ILE A 273 25.49 -16.70 9.01
CA ILE A 273 24.71 -15.84 8.10
C ILE A 273 23.26 -16.29 8.19
N TYR A 274 22.37 -15.37 8.57
CA TYR A 274 20.95 -15.69 8.71
C TYR A 274 20.31 -16.07 7.38
N SER A 275 19.60 -17.20 7.38
CA SER A 275 18.72 -17.61 6.28
C SER A 275 17.31 -17.89 6.82
N PRO A 276 16.25 -17.21 6.32
CA PRO A 276 14.89 -17.39 6.84
C PRO A 276 14.31 -18.79 6.62
N ASN A 277 14.85 -19.52 5.63
CA ASN A 277 14.40 -20.88 5.28
C ASN A 277 15.36 -21.97 5.72
N GLY A 278 16.39 -21.60 6.47
CA GLY A 278 17.51 -22.49 6.77
C GLY A 278 18.37 -22.80 5.54
N GLN A 279 19.41 -23.59 5.74
CA GLN A 279 20.32 -23.98 4.67
C GLN A 279 19.74 -25.13 3.86
N GLN A 280 19.40 -24.91 2.59
CA GLN A 280 18.73 -25.88 1.71
C GLN A 280 19.70 -26.72 0.88
N TYR A 281 20.98 -26.38 0.83
CA TYR A 281 22.04 -27.10 0.11
C TYR A 281 23.32 -27.13 0.93
N THR A 282 24.32 -27.93 0.53
CA THR A 282 25.64 -27.91 1.15
C THR A 282 26.54 -26.92 0.40
N PRO A 283 26.79 -25.71 0.96
CA PRO A 283 27.65 -24.74 0.30
C PRO A 283 29.11 -25.18 0.29
N GLN A 284 29.88 -24.69 -0.69
CA GLN A 284 31.31 -24.95 -0.80
C GLN A 284 32.08 -24.45 0.45
N ASP A 285 31.61 -23.38 1.03
CA ASP A 285 32.17 -22.74 2.22
C ASP A 285 31.31 -22.95 3.48
N ARG A 286 30.80 -24.18 3.63
CA ARG A 286 29.93 -24.61 4.72
C ARG A 286 30.33 -24.12 6.11
N GLU A 287 31.65 -24.02 6.35
CA GLU A 287 32.16 -23.56 7.65
C GLU A 287 31.91 -22.07 7.92
N GLN A 288 31.47 -21.32 6.92
CA GLN A 288 31.20 -19.88 7.02
C GLN A 288 29.69 -19.56 7.05
N VAL A 289 28.85 -20.56 6.76
CA VAL A 289 27.38 -20.40 6.67
C VAL A 289 26.75 -21.25 7.75
N ALA A 290 25.89 -20.68 8.56
CA ALA A 290 25.16 -21.36 9.63
C ALA A 290 23.76 -21.75 9.18
#